data_de5f482ecffef8a1977127621bfe40e0
#
_entry.id   de5f482ecffef8a1977127621bfe40e0
#
_cell.length_a   1.000
_cell.length_b   1.000
_cell.length_c   1.000
_cell.angle_alpha   90.00
_cell.angle_beta   90.00
_cell.angle_gamma   90.00
#
_symmetry.space_group_name_H-M   'P 1'
#
loop_
_entity.id
_entity.type
_entity.pdbx_description
1 polymer ?
#
loop_
_entity_poly.entity_id
_entity_poly.type
_entity_poly.pdbx_seq_one_letter_code
_entity_poly.pdbx_strand_id
1 'polypeptide(L)'
;MLCTTLLKPQTMEISMPSDKEDTNEENQSQVAASKAITILIDENNTLYYFKGKPDGGTDIPDEGKLFATTYGKNGLRKVLLESNPQAVKAVQALKDKYARMATSNVQQEQKQKAQYKEELNKIKNADYTPSVIIKASDKATYDNLIQVLDEMQICSIGRYVIDKFVDGDKAKIDALKNGSAQ
;
A
#
# COMPACT_ATOMS: atom_id res chain seq x y z
N MET A 1 -12.21 -38.85 -8.88
CA MET A 1 -12.43 -37.54 -9.52
C MET A 1 -12.11 -36.47 -8.54
N LEU A 2 -10.88 -36.08 -8.51
CA LEU A 2 -10.38 -35.01 -7.66
C LEU A 2 -10.67 -33.70 -8.36
N CYS A 3 -11.72 -33.01 -7.96
CA CYS A 3 -11.82 -31.60 -8.20
C CYS A 3 -10.76 -30.92 -7.33
N THR A 4 -9.60 -30.80 -7.86
CA THR A 4 -8.67 -29.80 -7.38
C THR A 4 -9.34 -28.45 -7.67
N THR A 5 -10.03 -27.92 -6.71
CA THR A 5 -10.22 -26.52 -6.62
C THR A 5 -8.83 -25.92 -6.48
N LEU A 6 -8.22 -25.65 -7.61
CA LEU A 6 -7.18 -24.68 -7.69
C LEU A 6 -7.79 -23.40 -7.12
N LEU A 7 -7.49 -23.13 -5.86
CA LEU A 7 -7.47 -21.79 -5.37
C LEU A 7 -6.52 -21.05 -6.31
N LYS A 8 -7.09 -20.48 -7.36
CA LYS A 8 -6.36 -19.52 -8.15
C LYS A 8 -5.87 -18.51 -7.14
N PRO A 9 -4.55 -18.29 -6.99
CA PRO A 9 -4.07 -17.13 -6.27
C PRO A 9 -4.89 -15.98 -6.86
N GLN A 10 -5.52 -15.20 -6.01
CA GLN A 10 -6.21 -14.02 -6.48
C GLN A 10 -5.18 -13.29 -7.31
N THR A 11 -5.41 -13.26 -8.62
CA THR A 11 -4.64 -12.41 -9.50
C THR A 11 -4.82 -11.04 -8.92
N MET A 12 -3.81 -10.54 -8.23
CA MET A 12 -3.73 -9.15 -7.88
C MET A 12 -3.74 -8.45 -9.22
N GLU A 13 -4.84 -7.77 -9.53
CA GLU A 13 -4.86 -6.87 -10.65
C GLU A 13 -3.82 -5.81 -10.36
N ILE A 14 -2.65 -6.00 -10.94
CA ILE A 14 -1.65 -4.96 -11.06
C ILE A 14 -2.30 -4.00 -12.04
N SER A 15 -2.92 -2.96 -11.53
CA SER A 15 -3.35 -1.85 -12.36
C SER A 15 -2.08 -1.20 -12.88
N MET A 16 -1.65 -1.61 -14.05
CA MET A 16 -0.72 -0.81 -14.83
C MET A 16 -1.40 0.54 -15.06
N PRO A 17 -0.72 1.66 -14.79
CA PRO A 17 -1.21 2.96 -15.22
C PRO A 17 -1.40 2.87 -16.73
N SER A 18 -2.65 2.93 -17.18
CA SER A 18 -2.92 3.10 -18.60
C SER A 18 -2.45 4.50 -18.98
N ASP A 19 -1.57 4.59 -19.95
CA ASP A 19 -1.25 5.82 -20.68
C ASP A 19 -2.55 6.41 -21.24
N LYS A 20 -3.19 7.27 -20.48
CA LYS A 20 -4.18 8.21 -20.97
C LYS A 20 -3.82 9.58 -20.47
N GLU A 21 -3.22 10.32 -21.40
CA GLU A 21 -3.15 11.76 -21.38
C GLU A 21 -4.50 12.35 -20.97
N ASP A 22 -4.50 13.29 -19.98
CA ASP A 22 -5.04 14.62 -20.19
C ASP A 22 -4.91 15.49 -18.94
N THR A 23 -4.14 16.54 -19.11
CA THR A 23 -4.34 17.93 -18.67
C THR A 23 -5.03 18.17 -17.31
N ASN A 24 -4.24 18.03 -16.28
CA ASN A 24 -4.24 18.71 -14.98
C ASN A 24 -3.23 18.04 -14.04
N GLU A 25 -2.12 17.59 -14.63
CA GLU A 25 -1.14 16.72 -13.98
C GLU A 25 -0.36 17.40 -12.85
N GLU A 26 -0.13 18.71 -12.90
CA GLU A 26 0.70 19.38 -11.90
C GLU A 26 0.05 19.43 -10.51
N ASN A 27 -1.23 19.74 -10.41
CA ASN A 27 -1.91 19.80 -9.10
C ASN A 27 -2.30 18.43 -8.55
N GLN A 28 -2.70 17.50 -9.42
CA GLN A 28 -2.96 16.12 -8.99
C GLN A 28 -1.66 15.39 -8.64
N SER A 29 -0.57 15.65 -9.34
CA SER A 29 0.72 15.04 -9.04
C SER A 29 1.33 15.59 -7.74
N GLN A 30 1.12 16.85 -7.41
CA GLN A 30 1.59 17.42 -6.14
C GLN A 30 0.81 16.89 -4.94
N VAL A 31 -0.52 16.82 -5.01
CA VAL A 31 -1.36 16.25 -3.94
C VAL A 31 -1.14 14.73 -3.82
N ALA A 32 -0.98 14.03 -4.92
CA ALA A 32 -0.62 12.61 -4.90
C ALA A 32 0.78 12.38 -4.33
N ALA A 33 1.73 13.24 -4.66
CA ALA A 33 3.10 13.18 -4.13
C ALA A 33 3.17 13.44 -2.62
N SER A 34 2.36 14.37 -2.09
CA SER A 34 2.31 14.66 -0.64
C SER A 34 1.78 13.48 0.18
N LYS A 35 0.99 12.60 -0.43
CA LYS A 35 0.47 11.38 0.22
C LYS A 35 1.21 10.12 -0.20
N ALA A 36 2.30 10.25 -0.95
CA ALA A 36 3.09 9.11 -1.39
C ALA A 36 3.89 8.51 -0.24
N ILE A 37 3.95 7.20 -0.19
CA ILE A 37 4.84 6.44 0.69
C ILE A 37 5.64 5.51 -0.19
N THR A 38 6.95 5.64 -0.17
CA THR A 38 7.84 4.70 -0.87
C THR A 38 8.37 3.68 0.11
N ILE A 39 8.23 2.41 -0.23
CA ILE A 39 8.73 1.27 0.55
C ILE A 39 9.87 0.63 -0.23
N LEU A 40 11.02 0.51 0.41
CA LEU A 40 12.19 -0.16 -0.13
C LEU A 40 12.40 -1.49 0.57
N ILE A 41 12.40 -2.57 -0.19
CA ILE A 41 12.65 -3.93 0.31
C ILE A 41 14.09 -4.28 -0.04
N ASP A 42 14.90 -4.54 0.97
CA ASP A 42 16.31 -4.88 0.81
C ASP A 42 16.60 -6.32 1.26
N GLU A 43 17.86 -6.72 1.20
CA GLU A 43 18.33 -8.02 1.66
C GLU A 43 18.05 -8.27 3.16
N ASN A 44 18.07 -9.51 3.59
CA ASN A 44 17.93 -9.92 5.00
C ASN A 44 16.63 -9.50 5.68
N ASN A 45 15.53 -9.47 4.92
CA ASN A 45 14.20 -9.04 5.42
C ASN A 45 14.18 -7.62 5.99
N THR A 46 15.05 -6.75 5.50
CA THR A 46 15.05 -5.34 5.90
C THR A 46 14.10 -4.51 5.06
N LEU A 47 13.36 -3.66 5.73
CA LEU A 47 12.44 -2.71 5.13
C LEU A 47 12.82 -1.29 5.49
N TYR A 48 12.70 -0.43 4.51
CA TYR A 48 12.83 1.01 4.70
C TYR A 48 11.63 1.71 4.07
N TYR A 49 11.33 2.89 4.54
CA TYR A 49 10.30 3.72 3.92
C TYR A 49 10.63 5.20 4.06
N PHE A 50 10.09 5.99 3.17
CA PHE A 50 10.04 7.45 3.28
C PHE A 50 8.68 7.95 2.79
N LYS A 51 8.31 9.14 3.25
CA LYS A 51 7.06 9.82 2.89
C LYS A 51 7.36 10.98 1.94
N GLY A 52 6.42 11.25 1.05
CA GLY A 52 6.54 12.35 0.10
C GLY A 52 7.51 12.07 -1.04
N LYS A 53 8.06 13.14 -1.59
CA LYS A 53 9.03 13.06 -2.69
C LYS A 53 10.42 12.69 -2.18
N PRO A 54 11.20 11.94 -2.96
CA PRO A 54 12.58 11.57 -2.59
C PRO A 54 13.50 12.77 -2.30
N ASP A 55 13.26 13.87 -3.00
CA ASP A 55 14.09 15.07 -2.95
C ASP A 55 13.47 16.21 -2.14
N GLY A 56 12.35 15.94 -1.47
CA GLY A 56 11.58 16.94 -0.73
C GLY A 56 10.75 17.88 -1.64
N GLY A 57 10.17 18.89 -1.05
CA GLY A 57 9.41 19.93 -1.77
C GLY A 57 7.92 19.96 -1.49
N THR A 58 7.48 19.21 -0.49
CA THR A 58 6.14 19.33 0.09
C THR A 58 6.26 19.70 1.59
N ASP A 59 5.18 20.18 2.18
CA ASP A 59 5.15 20.57 3.60
C ASP A 59 5.01 19.38 4.57
N ILE A 60 5.53 18.21 4.21
CA ILE A 60 5.47 17.02 5.05
C ILE A 60 6.67 16.99 6.01
N PRO A 61 6.46 16.82 7.31
CA PRO A 61 7.56 16.59 8.24
C PRO A 61 8.41 15.39 7.85
N ASP A 62 9.73 15.56 7.86
CA ASP A 62 10.71 14.54 7.47
C ASP A 62 10.52 13.96 6.05
N GLU A 63 10.03 14.78 5.11
CA GLU A 63 9.85 14.37 3.71
C GLU A 63 11.17 13.86 3.10
N GLY A 64 11.09 12.75 2.37
CA GLY A 64 12.23 12.13 1.73
C GLY A 64 13.23 11.46 2.67
N LYS A 65 13.08 11.64 3.99
CA LYS A 65 13.93 11.01 4.99
C LYS A 65 13.61 9.53 5.08
N LEU A 66 14.64 8.71 4.98
CA LEU A 66 14.52 7.26 5.03
C LEU A 66 14.48 6.77 6.49
N PHE A 67 13.52 5.91 6.77
CA PHE A 67 13.36 5.24 8.05
C PHE A 67 13.45 3.73 7.88
N ALA A 68 14.14 3.07 8.79
CA ALA A 68 14.10 1.62 8.87
C ALA A 68 12.80 1.16 9.56
N THR A 69 12.22 0.06 9.08
CA THR A 69 11.04 -0.56 9.68
C THR A 69 11.11 -2.08 9.58
N THR A 70 10.15 -2.75 10.17
CA THR A 70 10.03 -4.20 10.15
C THR A 70 8.69 -4.63 9.57
N TYR A 71 8.56 -5.90 9.23
CA TYR A 71 7.28 -6.49 8.85
C TYR A 71 6.33 -6.58 10.05
N GLY A 72 5.03 -6.56 9.78
CA GLY A 72 4.00 -6.84 10.77
C GLY A 72 3.49 -5.63 11.56
N LYS A 73 2.80 -5.94 12.66
CA LYS A 73 1.98 -4.98 13.43
C LYS A 73 2.73 -3.75 13.95
N ASN A 74 3.94 -3.93 14.43
CA ASN A 74 4.72 -2.86 15.09
C ASN A 74 5.65 -2.14 14.11
N GLY A 75 5.70 -2.58 12.86
CA GLY A 75 6.52 -2.02 11.80
C GLY A 75 5.68 -1.36 10.71
N LEU A 76 5.78 -1.88 9.50
CA LEU A 76 5.14 -1.32 8.31
C LEU A 76 3.64 -1.10 8.48
N ARG A 77 2.91 -2.06 9.09
CA ARG A 77 1.47 -1.93 9.32
C ARG A 77 1.12 -0.69 10.13
N LYS A 78 1.87 -0.41 11.19
CA LYS A 78 1.66 0.78 12.01
C LYS A 78 1.81 2.05 11.18
N VAL A 79 2.88 2.15 10.41
CA VAL A 79 3.16 3.30 9.53
C VAL A 79 2.03 3.54 8.52
N LEU A 80 1.56 2.47 7.90
CA LEU A 80 0.49 2.53 6.90
C LEU A 80 -0.86 2.92 7.51
N LEU A 81 -1.21 2.37 8.67
CA LEU A 81 -2.45 2.72 9.38
C LEU A 81 -2.45 4.16 9.86
N GLU A 82 -1.33 4.63 10.39
CA GLU A 82 -1.16 6.03 10.82
C GLU A 82 -1.23 7.02 9.64
N SER A 83 -0.82 6.56 8.46
CA SER A 83 -0.90 7.35 7.24
C SER A 83 -2.27 7.28 6.54
N ASN A 84 -3.17 6.40 6.99
CA ASN A 84 -4.47 6.14 6.36
C ASN A 84 -5.65 6.13 7.36
N PRO A 85 -5.74 7.10 8.29
CA PRO A 85 -6.74 7.06 9.35
C PRO A 85 -8.18 7.18 8.84
N GLN A 86 -8.40 7.89 7.74
CA GLN A 86 -9.74 8.07 7.16
C GLN A 86 -10.26 6.76 6.57
N ALA A 87 -9.46 6.03 5.82
CA ALA A 87 -9.86 4.73 5.27
C ALA A 87 -10.09 3.70 6.38
N VAL A 88 -9.25 3.69 7.42
CA VAL A 88 -9.43 2.79 8.58
C VAL A 88 -10.81 3.01 9.23
N LYS A 89 -11.18 4.27 9.49
CA LYS A 89 -12.50 4.62 10.04
C LYS A 89 -13.64 4.25 9.08
N ALA A 90 -13.49 4.53 7.80
CA ALA A 90 -14.50 4.21 6.78
C ALA A 90 -14.71 2.70 6.64
N VAL A 91 -13.64 1.90 6.66
CA VAL A 91 -13.73 0.43 6.63
C VAL A 91 -14.38 -0.12 7.89
N GLN A 92 -14.09 0.45 9.06
CA GLN A 92 -14.74 0.02 10.29
C GLN A 92 -16.24 0.31 10.24
N ALA A 93 -16.66 1.51 9.83
CA ALA A 93 -18.06 1.86 9.66
C ALA A 93 -18.76 0.95 8.62
N LEU A 94 -18.05 0.59 7.54
CA LEU A 94 -18.57 -0.34 6.53
C LEU A 94 -18.79 -1.73 7.11
N LYS A 95 -17.85 -2.26 7.88
CA LYS A 95 -17.98 -3.55 8.57
C LYS A 95 -19.17 -3.55 9.52
N ASP A 96 -19.33 -2.51 10.32
CA ASP A 96 -20.45 -2.39 11.28
C ASP A 96 -21.80 -2.29 10.56
N LYS A 97 -21.86 -1.57 9.43
CA LYS A 97 -23.05 -1.50 8.56
C LYS A 97 -23.49 -2.90 8.11
N TYR A 98 -22.56 -3.65 7.53
CA TYR A 98 -22.89 -4.98 6.99
C TYR A 98 -23.09 -6.05 8.07
N ALA A 99 -22.45 -5.94 9.22
CA ALA A 99 -22.71 -6.80 10.37
C ALA A 99 -24.16 -6.67 10.87
N ARG A 100 -24.74 -5.47 10.83
CA ARG A 100 -26.14 -5.23 11.19
C ARG A 100 -27.14 -5.70 10.13
N MET A 101 -26.68 -5.87 8.88
CA MET A 101 -27.51 -6.32 7.76
C MET A 101 -27.46 -7.84 7.56
N ALA A 102 -26.83 -8.58 8.48
CA ALA A 102 -26.71 -10.03 8.38
C ALA A 102 -28.07 -10.68 8.16
N THR A 103 -28.16 -11.59 7.19
CA THR A 103 -29.39 -12.29 6.80
C THR A 103 -29.09 -13.77 6.63
N SER A 104 -30.11 -14.60 6.88
CA SER A 104 -30.07 -16.05 6.61
C SER A 104 -30.41 -16.42 5.16
N ASN A 105 -30.77 -15.44 4.34
CA ASN A 105 -31.11 -15.67 2.94
C ASN A 105 -29.84 -15.66 2.07
N VAL A 106 -29.52 -16.79 1.48
CA VAL A 106 -28.31 -16.99 0.66
C VAL A 106 -28.18 -15.99 -0.50
N GLN A 107 -29.29 -15.70 -1.18
CA GLN A 107 -29.28 -14.76 -2.30
C GLN A 107 -29.01 -13.32 -1.85
N GLN A 108 -29.59 -12.92 -0.72
CA GLN A 108 -29.33 -11.60 -0.12
C GLN A 108 -27.90 -11.51 0.41
N GLU A 109 -27.37 -12.57 1.01
CA GLU A 109 -25.99 -12.63 1.48
C GLU A 109 -24.99 -12.44 0.34
N GLN A 110 -25.19 -13.13 -0.80
CA GLN A 110 -24.34 -12.97 -1.98
C GLN A 110 -24.37 -11.54 -2.53
N LYS A 111 -25.56 -10.94 -2.59
CA LYS A 111 -25.72 -9.55 -3.03
C LYS A 111 -25.02 -8.57 -2.07
N GLN A 112 -25.18 -8.79 -0.77
CA GLN A 112 -24.51 -7.99 0.26
C GLN A 112 -22.98 -8.10 0.18
N LYS A 113 -22.44 -9.30 -0.04
CA LYS A 113 -21.00 -9.52 -0.23
C LYS A 113 -20.47 -8.77 -1.45
N ALA A 114 -21.20 -8.78 -2.56
CA ALA A 114 -20.81 -8.04 -3.76
C ALA A 114 -20.82 -6.52 -3.52
N GLN A 115 -21.86 -6.00 -2.86
CA GLN A 115 -21.94 -4.57 -2.51
C GLN A 115 -20.85 -4.17 -1.51
N TYR A 116 -20.59 -4.98 -0.50
CA TYR A 116 -19.50 -4.75 0.45
C TYR A 116 -18.16 -4.65 -0.25
N LYS A 117 -17.86 -5.56 -1.17
CA LYS A 117 -16.62 -5.55 -1.96
C LYS A 117 -16.49 -4.28 -2.80
N GLU A 118 -17.57 -3.84 -3.43
CA GLU A 118 -17.59 -2.60 -4.22
C GLU A 118 -17.35 -1.36 -3.35
N GLU A 119 -18.09 -1.23 -2.24
CA GLU A 119 -17.90 -0.10 -1.31
C GLU A 119 -16.50 -0.11 -0.68
N LEU A 120 -15.96 -1.28 -0.36
CA LEU A 120 -14.59 -1.42 0.15
C LEU A 120 -13.55 -0.97 -0.89
N ASN A 121 -13.73 -1.33 -2.16
CA ASN A 121 -12.84 -0.89 -3.23
C ASN A 121 -12.88 0.63 -3.42
N LYS A 122 -14.04 1.26 -3.29
CA LYS A 122 -14.16 2.72 -3.32
C LYS A 122 -13.35 3.39 -2.20
N ILE A 123 -13.43 2.83 -0.99
CA ILE A 123 -12.64 3.34 0.16
C ILE A 123 -11.14 3.17 -0.09
N LYS A 124 -10.71 1.99 -0.57
CA LYS A 124 -9.30 1.70 -0.82
C LYS A 124 -8.66 2.60 -1.88
N ASN A 125 -9.45 3.08 -2.83
CA ASN A 125 -8.99 3.90 -3.94
C ASN A 125 -9.40 5.37 -3.82
N ALA A 126 -9.91 5.79 -2.66
CA ALA A 126 -10.31 7.17 -2.42
C ALA A 126 -9.10 8.12 -2.39
N ASP A 127 -9.32 9.38 -2.71
CA ASP A 127 -8.25 10.38 -2.80
C ASP A 127 -7.56 10.70 -1.47
N TYR A 128 -8.20 10.37 -0.35
CA TYR A 128 -7.57 10.47 0.96
C TYR A 128 -6.65 9.30 1.30
N THR A 129 -6.71 8.20 0.54
CA THR A 129 -5.85 7.03 0.74
C THR A 129 -4.46 7.31 0.16
N PRO A 130 -3.38 6.99 0.87
CA PRO A 130 -2.04 7.19 0.36
C PRO A 130 -1.76 6.34 -0.87
N SER A 131 -0.91 6.84 -1.75
CA SER A 131 -0.34 6.08 -2.85
C SER A 131 0.97 5.45 -2.40
N VAL A 132 1.12 4.15 -2.57
CA VAL A 132 2.31 3.43 -2.14
C VAL A 132 3.13 2.99 -3.33
N ILE A 133 4.42 3.28 -3.30
CA ILE A 133 5.40 2.82 -4.30
C ILE A 133 6.26 1.77 -3.63
N ILE A 134 6.27 0.56 -4.18
CA ILE A 134 7.02 -0.58 -3.65
C ILE A 134 8.20 -0.84 -4.57
N LYS A 135 9.40 -0.83 -4.02
CA LYS A 135 10.63 -1.13 -4.76
C LYS A 135 11.39 -2.23 -4.04
N ALA A 136 11.72 -3.27 -4.75
CA ALA A 136 12.48 -4.40 -4.23
C ALA A 136 13.87 -4.47 -4.87
N SER A 137 14.91 -4.57 -4.05
CA SER A 137 16.26 -4.81 -4.53
C SER A 137 16.40 -6.21 -5.15
N ASP A 138 17.39 -6.42 -5.98
CA ASP A 138 17.68 -7.72 -6.59
C ASP A 138 17.97 -8.83 -5.55
N LYS A 139 18.27 -8.45 -4.32
CA LYS A 139 18.54 -9.35 -3.21
C LYS A 139 17.31 -9.60 -2.32
N ALA A 140 16.22 -8.90 -2.55
CA ALA A 140 14.95 -9.14 -1.86
C ALA A 140 14.31 -10.45 -2.35
N THR A 141 13.67 -11.17 -1.45
CA THR A 141 12.95 -12.39 -1.82
C THR A 141 11.54 -12.10 -2.28
N TYR A 142 10.97 -13.03 -3.05
CA TYR A 142 9.55 -12.93 -3.44
C TYR A 142 8.63 -12.90 -2.22
N ASP A 143 8.95 -13.67 -1.16
CA ASP A 143 8.19 -13.66 0.09
C ASP A 143 8.17 -12.28 0.76
N ASN A 144 9.26 -11.52 0.67
CA ASN A 144 9.32 -10.16 1.18
C ASN A 144 8.32 -9.24 0.46
N LEU A 145 8.24 -9.35 -0.85
CA LEU A 145 7.29 -8.59 -1.66
C LEU A 145 5.85 -8.96 -1.30
N ILE A 146 5.55 -10.25 -1.21
CA ILE A 146 4.20 -10.74 -0.86
C ILE A 146 3.77 -10.24 0.53
N GLN A 147 4.67 -10.25 1.51
CA GLN A 147 4.37 -9.73 2.84
C GLN A 147 4.01 -8.23 2.80
N VAL A 148 4.71 -7.43 2.01
CA VAL A 148 4.38 -6.00 1.82
C VAL A 148 3.03 -5.84 1.14
N LEU A 149 2.73 -6.63 0.11
CA LEU A 149 1.43 -6.60 -0.57
C LEU A 149 0.28 -7.00 0.35
N ASP A 150 0.48 -7.98 1.22
CA ASP A 150 -0.50 -8.36 2.24
C ASP A 150 -0.78 -7.21 3.21
N GLU A 151 0.25 -6.45 3.60
CA GLU A 151 0.07 -5.26 4.44
C GLU A 151 -0.76 -4.18 3.75
N MET A 152 -0.66 -4.02 2.41
CA MET A 152 -1.52 -3.12 1.66
C MET A 152 -3.00 -3.52 1.80
N GLN A 153 -3.30 -4.80 1.69
CA GLN A 153 -4.67 -5.31 1.84
C GLN A 153 -5.20 -5.12 3.26
N ILE A 154 -4.39 -5.42 4.27
CA ILE A 154 -4.75 -5.28 5.69
C ILE A 154 -4.99 -3.82 6.04
N CYS A 155 -4.19 -2.90 5.52
CA CYS A 155 -4.29 -1.47 5.79
C CYS A 155 -5.28 -0.74 4.88
N SER A 156 -6.02 -1.47 4.03
CA SER A 156 -7.01 -0.92 3.12
C SER A 156 -6.45 0.11 2.14
N ILE A 157 -5.26 -0.17 1.62
CA ILE A 157 -4.61 0.62 0.58
C ILE A 157 -4.78 -0.10 -0.75
N GLY A 158 -5.51 0.53 -1.68
CA GLY A 158 -5.71 0.01 -3.04
C GLY A 158 -4.80 0.65 -4.09
N ARG A 159 -4.23 1.81 -3.77
CA ARG A 159 -3.38 2.60 -4.68
C ARG A 159 -1.92 2.29 -4.42
N TYR A 160 -1.37 1.28 -5.09
CA TYR A 160 0.04 0.96 -5.03
C TYR A 160 0.59 0.55 -6.38
N VAL A 161 1.87 0.78 -6.60
CA VAL A 161 2.63 0.36 -7.78
C VAL A 161 3.91 -0.33 -7.34
N ILE A 162 4.36 -1.29 -8.15
CA ILE A 162 5.68 -1.90 -8.00
C ILE A 162 6.59 -1.25 -9.02
N ASP A 163 7.65 -0.62 -8.56
CA ASP A 163 8.60 0.11 -9.39
C ASP A 163 10.01 -0.47 -9.24
N LYS A 164 10.91 -0.10 -10.11
CA LYS A 164 12.29 -0.56 -10.11
C LYS A 164 13.08 0.05 -8.96
N PHE A 165 13.87 -0.78 -8.31
CA PHE A 165 14.88 -0.34 -7.36
C PHE A 165 16.05 0.25 -8.14
N VAL A 166 16.44 1.48 -7.82
CA VAL A 166 17.52 2.20 -8.53
C VAL A 166 18.71 2.49 -7.62
N ASP A 167 19.85 2.83 -8.22
CA ASP A 167 21.10 3.11 -7.47
C ASP A 167 20.93 4.23 -6.43
N GLY A 168 20.06 5.21 -6.69
CA GLY A 168 19.72 6.25 -5.74
C GLY A 168 19.02 5.73 -4.47
N ASP A 169 18.19 4.70 -4.60
CA ASP A 169 17.53 4.06 -3.46
C ASP A 169 18.55 3.33 -2.59
N LYS A 170 19.50 2.63 -3.23
CA LYS A 170 20.62 1.98 -2.55
C LYS A 170 21.50 2.98 -1.82
N ALA A 171 21.87 4.09 -2.47
CA ALA A 171 22.68 5.14 -1.86
C ALA A 171 22.03 5.71 -0.59
N LYS A 172 20.68 5.89 -0.57
CA LYS A 172 19.94 6.31 0.62
C LYS A 172 20.02 5.29 1.76
N ILE A 173 19.88 4.00 1.44
CA ILE A 173 20.00 2.92 2.43
C ILE A 173 21.42 2.89 3.01
N ASP A 174 22.45 2.97 2.17
CA ASP A 174 23.84 2.95 2.61
C ASP A 174 24.17 4.18 3.46
N ALA A 175 23.65 5.35 3.12
CA ALA A 175 23.78 6.56 3.94
C ALA A 175 23.14 6.41 5.32
N LEU A 176 21.97 5.77 5.41
CA LEU A 176 21.31 5.49 6.67
C LEU A 176 22.11 4.50 7.52
N LYS A 177 22.60 3.41 6.92
CA LYS A 177 23.42 2.40 7.60
C LYS A 177 24.73 3.02 8.15
N ASN A 178 25.36 3.90 7.39
CA ASN A 178 26.60 4.58 7.80
C ASN A 178 26.36 5.68 8.85
N GLY A 179 25.22 6.38 8.78
CA GLY A 179 24.84 7.41 9.75
C GLY A 179 24.37 6.85 11.10
N SER A 180 23.93 5.59 11.16
CA SER A 180 23.53 4.91 12.40
C SER A 180 24.70 4.27 13.15
N ALA A 181 25.93 4.37 12.62
CA ALA A 181 27.14 3.80 13.20
C ALA A 181 27.97 4.80 14.04
N GLN A 182 27.39 5.98 14.39
CA GLN A 182 28.01 6.95 15.30
C GLN A 182 27.25 7.00 16.63
#